data_168c784dc5d599efb78155e2f993a717
#
_entry.id   168c784dc5d599efb78155e2f993a717
#
_cell.length_a   1.000
_cell.length_b   1.000
_cell.length_c   1.000
_cell.angle_alpha   90.00
_cell.angle_beta   90.00
_cell.angle_gamma   90.00
#
_symmetry.space_group_name_H-M   'P 1'
#
loop_
_entity.id
_entity.type
_entity.pdbx_description
1 polymer ?
#
loop_
_entity_poly.entity_id
_entity_poly.type
_entity_poly.pdbx_seq_one_letter_code
_entity_poly.pdbx_strand_id
1 'polypeptide(L)'
;MFKSLRVDNIPTYLGVGVTNLDLVTYLVGQLAASPAKKFESLAEFFPEAKSEDWRLITAGQRVQVMKKNPKGKGYLLVMGTEVVTKADGSIAGLLGASPGASVAPSAMISLLERCFPEQWPTWSEKITDLVPSYGQTLNDKPELAKQVQNDTAKVLGIAPVA
;
A
#
# COMPACT_ATOMS: atom_id res chain seq x y z
N MET A 1 8.97 18.93 -1.20
CA MET A 1 7.57 19.09 -0.75
C MET A 1 6.89 20.31 -1.38
N PHE A 2 7.46 21.52 -1.32
CA PHE A 2 6.80 22.72 -1.87
C PHE A 2 6.65 22.78 -3.41
N LYS A 3 7.44 22.00 -4.16
CA LYS A 3 7.34 21.97 -5.64
C LYS A 3 6.04 21.36 -6.18
N SER A 4 5.30 20.62 -5.37
CA SER A 4 4.02 19.99 -5.72
C SER A 4 2.79 20.80 -5.29
N LEU A 5 2.99 21.91 -4.57
CA LEU A 5 1.90 22.80 -4.20
C LEU A 5 1.52 23.68 -5.40
N ARG A 6 0.27 23.57 -5.82
CA ARG A 6 -0.36 24.37 -6.86
C ARG A 6 -1.66 24.96 -6.33
N VAL A 7 -2.09 26.08 -6.87
CA VAL A 7 -3.32 26.77 -6.41
C VAL A 7 -4.55 25.85 -6.52
N ASP A 8 -4.58 25.01 -7.55
CA ASP A 8 -5.68 24.09 -7.83
C ASP A 8 -5.76 22.90 -6.84
N ASN A 9 -4.66 22.57 -6.16
CA ASN A 9 -4.64 21.44 -5.20
C ASN A 9 -4.66 21.87 -3.72
N ILE A 10 -4.52 23.17 -3.41
CA ILE A 10 -4.60 23.68 -2.04
C ILE A 10 -5.90 23.26 -1.32
N PRO A 11 -7.10 23.37 -1.92
CA PRO A 11 -8.33 22.94 -1.26
C PRO A 11 -8.32 21.45 -0.89
N THR A 12 -7.66 20.61 -1.70
CA THR A 12 -7.53 19.18 -1.42
C THR A 12 -6.65 18.94 -0.19
N TYR A 13 -5.51 19.63 -0.09
CA TYR A 13 -4.63 19.52 1.08
C TYR A 13 -5.32 19.98 2.37
N LEU A 14 -6.01 21.14 2.31
CA LEU A 14 -6.74 21.65 3.48
C LEU A 14 -7.89 20.71 3.86
N GLY A 15 -8.66 20.24 2.90
CA GLY A 15 -9.77 19.33 3.14
C GLY A 15 -9.33 18.01 3.73
N VAL A 16 -8.27 17.39 3.22
CA VAL A 16 -7.68 16.16 3.80
C VAL A 16 -7.14 16.44 5.20
N GLY A 17 -6.47 17.58 5.43
CA GLY A 17 -5.94 17.94 6.74
C GLY A 17 -7.03 18.06 7.80
N VAL A 18 -8.11 18.74 7.50
CA VAL A 18 -9.25 18.91 8.42
C VAL A 18 -9.97 17.60 8.70
N THR A 19 -10.10 16.73 7.71
CA THR A 19 -10.77 15.43 7.89
C THR A 19 -9.89 14.37 8.58
N ASN A 20 -8.58 14.64 8.75
CA ASN A 20 -7.63 13.72 9.38
C ASN A 20 -6.79 14.43 10.45
N LEU A 21 -7.44 15.19 11.34
CA LEU A 21 -6.75 15.97 12.38
C LEU A 21 -5.89 15.11 13.30
N ASP A 22 -6.33 13.91 13.65
CA ASP A 22 -5.57 12.97 14.48
C ASP A 22 -4.24 12.62 13.82
N LEU A 23 -4.27 12.32 12.51
CA LEU A 23 -3.07 12.03 11.73
C LEU A 23 -2.16 13.28 11.64
N VAL A 24 -2.73 14.45 11.42
CA VAL A 24 -1.96 15.71 11.36
C VAL A 24 -1.27 15.97 12.69
N THR A 25 -2.00 15.83 13.80
CA THR A 25 -1.45 16.00 15.16
C THR A 25 -0.33 15.00 15.43
N TYR A 26 -0.55 13.73 15.09
CA TYR A 26 0.47 12.70 15.20
C TYR A 26 1.73 13.06 14.39
N LEU A 27 1.58 13.45 13.12
CA LEU A 27 2.72 13.79 12.27
C LEU A 27 3.50 15.02 12.77
N VAL A 28 2.79 16.04 13.25
CA VAL A 28 3.43 17.21 13.86
C VAL A 28 4.19 16.81 15.13
N GLY A 29 3.60 15.96 15.97
CA GLY A 29 4.27 15.40 17.13
C GLY A 29 5.55 14.63 16.78
N GLN A 30 5.51 13.80 15.73
CA GLN A 30 6.68 13.05 15.26
C GLN A 30 7.79 13.97 14.69
N LEU A 31 7.42 15.05 14.02
CA LEU A 31 8.39 16.04 13.53
C LEU A 31 9.07 16.78 14.68
N ALA A 32 8.32 17.10 15.73
CA ALA A 32 8.81 17.81 16.92
C ALA A 32 9.51 16.88 17.94
N ALA A 33 9.40 15.56 17.77
CA ALA A 33 9.95 14.59 18.71
C ALA A 33 11.48 14.66 18.78
N SER A 34 12.00 14.74 20.01
CA SER A 34 13.44 14.69 20.27
C SER A 34 14.04 13.32 19.91
N PRO A 35 15.38 13.21 19.71
CA PRO A 35 16.05 11.93 19.52
C PRO A 35 15.74 10.91 20.63
N ALA A 36 15.68 11.37 21.89
CA ALA A 36 15.34 10.53 23.03
C ALA A 36 13.92 9.96 22.91
N LYS A 37 12.93 10.82 22.55
CA LYS A 37 11.54 10.37 22.36
C LYS A 37 11.40 9.37 21.20
N LYS A 38 12.16 9.54 20.13
CA LYS A 38 12.19 8.58 19.00
C LYS A 38 12.82 7.24 19.41
N PHE A 39 13.84 7.30 20.29
CA PHE A 39 14.45 6.09 20.83
C PHE A 39 13.51 5.34 21.78
N GLU A 40 12.72 6.04 22.61
CA GLU A 40 11.69 5.41 23.45
C GLU A 40 10.73 4.55 22.61
N SER A 41 10.28 5.06 21.44
CA SER A 41 9.42 4.28 20.55
C SER A 41 10.08 3.01 20.00
N LEU A 42 11.42 2.99 19.84
CA LEU A 42 12.16 1.78 19.51
C LEU A 42 12.19 0.82 20.72
N ALA A 43 12.44 1.35 21.92
CA ALA A 43 12.55 0.56 23.15
C ALA A 43 11.24 -0.14 23.52
N GLU A 44 10.06 0.38 23.08
CA GLU A 44 8.77 -0.30 23.24
C GLU A 44 8.76 -1.68 22.56
N PHE A 45 9.48 -1.84 21.44
CA PHE A 45 9.57 -3.10 20.68
C PHE A 45 10.83 -3.91 20.97
N PHE A 46 11.88 -3.26 21.46
CA PHE A 46 13.12 -3.89 21.88
C PHE A 46 13.62 -3.29 23.19
N PRO A 47 13.10 -3.78 24.33
CA PRO A 47 13.39 -3.21 25.67
C PRO A 47 14.86 -3.23 26.07
N GLU A 48 15.66 -4.13 25.51
CA GLU A 48 17.09 -4.28 25.78
C GLU A 48 17.96 -3.29 24.95
N ALA A 49 17.35 -2.50 24.06
CA ALA A 49 18.07 -1.54 23.25
C ALA A 49 18.78 -0.49 24.11
N LYS A 50 20.03 -0.18 23.75
CA LYS A 50 20.80 0.89 24.36
C LYS A 50 20.95 2.03 23.34
N SER A 51 20.64 3.27 23.74
CA SER A 51 20.62 4.41 22.84
C SER A 51 21.94 4.68 22.11
N GLU A 52 23.06 4.29 22.70
CA GLU A 52 24.41 4.41 22.14
C GLU A 52 24.67 3.51 20.93
N ASP A 53 23.92 2.39 20.83
CA ASP A 53 24.08 1.42 19.72
C ASP A 53 23.21 1.79 18.51
N TRP A 54 22.35 2.80 18.62
CA TRP A 54 21.37 3.14 17.60
C TRP A 54 21.51 4.56 17.08
N ARG A 55 21.32 4.71 15.76
CA ARG A 55 21.25 6.01 15.10
C ARG A 55 20.04 6.12 14.21
N LEU A 56 19.43 7.30 14.18
CA LEU A 56 18.34 7.59 13.26
C LEU A 56 18.88 7.78 11.83
N ILE A 57 18.33 6.99 10.89
CA ILE A 57 18.64 7.10 9.47
C ILE A 57 17.37 7.46 8.72
N THR A 58 17.43 8.43 7.81
CA THR A 58 16.32 8.74 6.91
C THR A 58 16.28 7.69 5.81
N ALA A 59 15.28 6.80 5.85
CA ALA A 59 15.16 5.68 4.92
C ALA A 59 14.66 6.09 3.52
N GLY A 60 13.91 7.19 3.42
CA GLY A 60 13.35 7.68 2.15
C GLY A 60 12.06 8.45 2.33
N GLN A 61 11.38 8.69 1.21
CA GLN A 61 10.09 9.38 1.17
C GLN A 61 9.04 8.50 0.51
N ARG A 62 7.84 8.55 1.05
CA ARG A 62 6.68 7.85 0.52
C ARG A 62 5.77 8.84 -0.20
N VAL A 63 5.24 8.43 -1.36
CA VAL A 63 4.16 9.16 -2.02
C VAL A 63 2.83 8.83 -1.35
N GLN A 64 2.07 9.86 -0.99
CA GLN A 64 0.73 9.74 -0.45
C GLN A 64 -0.25 10.42 -1.38
N VAL A 65 -1.28 9.70 -1.82
CA VAL A 65 -2.28 10.22 -2.77
C VAL A 65 -3.39 10.91 -2.02
N MET A 66 -3.66 12.17 -2.39
CA MET A 66 -4.79 12.95 -1.91
C MET A 66 -5.68 13.31 -3.09
N LYS A 67 -6.98 13.05 -2.99
CA LYS A 67 -7.92 13.32 -4.08
C LYS A 67 -9.30 13.70 -3.57
N LYS A 68 -10.12 14.30 -4.44
CA LYS A 68 -11.55 14.50 -4.16
C LYS A 68 -12.22 13.13 -4.03
N ASN A 69 -13.19 13.07 -3.13
CA ASN A 69 -13.97 11.84 -2.97
C ASN A 69 -14.85 11.60 -4.23
N PRO A 70 -14.63 10.52 -5.00
CA PRO A 70 -15.41 10.26 -6.20
C PRO A 70 -16.86 9.86 -5.91
N LYS A 71 -17.16 9.44 -4.67
CA LYS A 71 -18.49 8.97 -4.26
C LYS A 71 -19.32 10.02 -3.49
N GLY A 72 -18.82 11.26 -3.37
CA GLY A 72 -19.55 12.28 -2.60
C GLY A 72 -18.75 13.55 -2.34
N LYS A 73 -19.16 14.30 -1.31
CA LYS A 73 -18.46 15.52 -0.88
C LYS A 73 -17.18 15.17 -0.11
N GLY A 74 -16.20 16.08 -0.14
CA GLY A 74 -14.98 16.01 0.65
C GLY A 74 -13.78 15.45 -0.10
N TYR A 75 -12.76 15.08 0.67
CA TYR A 75 -11.45 14.69 0.18
C TYR A 75 -11.01 13.40 0.86
N LEU A 76 -10.23 12.59 0.13
CA LEU A 76 -9.70 11.32 0.61
C LEU A 76 -8.17 11.37 0.67
N LEU A 77 -7.63 10.84 1.77
CA LEU A 77 -6.25 10.41 1.86
C LEU A 77 -6.22 8.91 1.56
N VAL A 78 -5.63 8.55 0.42
CA VAL A 78 -5.56 7.14 0.02
C VAL A 78 -4.41 6.47 0.75
N MET A 79 -4.75 5.53 1.61
CA MET A 79 -3.77 4.70 2.32
C MET A 79 -3.55 3.42 1.53
N GLY A 80 -2.29 3.05 1.31
CA GLY A 80 -1.92 1.85 0.57
C GLY A 80 -1.57 2.10 -0.90
N THR A 81 -1.84 1.12 -1.74
CA THR A 81 -1.48 1.10 -3.16
C THR A 81 -2.65 1.56 -4.03
N GLU A 82 -2.38 2.44 -4.97
CA GLU A 82 -3.35 2.85 -5.99
C GLU A 82 -2.74 2.72 -7.40
N VAL A 83 -3.48 2.05 -8.28
CA VAL A 83 -3.18 2.02 -9.72
C VAL A 83 -3.99 3.13 -10.38
N VAL A 84 -3.30 4.12 -10.93
CA VAL A 84 -3.89 5.21 -11.70
C VAL A 84 -3.65 4.96 -13.17
N THR A 85 -4.70 4.97 -13.96
CA THR A 85 -4.63 4.75 -15.42
C THR A 85 -5.21 5.96 -16.14
N LYS A 86 -4.66 6.28 -17.32
CA LYS A 86 -5.30 7.18 -18.25
C LYS A 86 -6.57 6.52 -18.82
N ALA A 87 -7.57 7.33 -19.20
CA ALA A 87 -8.86 6.80 -19.65
C ALA A 87 -8.77 5.86 -20.87
N ASP A 88 -7.77 6.05 -21.72
CA ASP A 88 -7.50 5.20 -22.89
C ASP A 88 -6.59 3.98 -22.60
N GLY A 89 -6.23 3.76 -21.34
CA GLY A 89 -5.35 2.65 -20.94
C GLY A 89 -3.89 2.74 -21.39
N SER A 90 -3.49 3.81 -22.10
CA SER A 90 -2.16 3.93 -22.70
C SER A 90 -1.02 4.15 -21.69
N ILE A 91 -1.35 4.65 -20.50
CA ILE A 91 -0.38 4.90 -19.41
C ILE A 91 -1.01 4.49 -18.09
N ALA A 92 -0.24 3.77 -17.29
CA ALA A 92 -0.59 3.45 -15.91
C ALA A 92 0.55 3.82 -14.95
N GLY A 93 0.21 4.23 -13.74
CA GLY A 93 1.14 4.51 -12.65
C GLY A 93 0.71 3.79 -11.38
N LEU A 94 1.68 3.21 -10.68
CA LEU A 94 1.48 2.60 -9.37
C LEU A 94 1.96 3.57 -8.30
N LEU A 95 1.06 4.01 -7.43
CA LEU A 95 1.32 4.97 -6.36
C LEU A 95 1.15 4.32 -4.99
N GLY A 96 1.99 4.73 -4.04
CA GLY A 96 1.88 4.28 -2.65
C GLY A 96 2.14 2.79 -2.43
N ALA A 97 2.81 2.10 -3.38
CA ALA A 97 3.09 0.68 -3.29
C ALA A 97 4.07 0.36 -2.15
N SER A 98 3.52 0.00 -0.99
CA SER A 98 4.29 -0.45 0.15
C SER A 98 3.41 -1.35 1.04
N PRO A 99 3.80 -2.62 1.20
CA PRO A 99 4.97 -3.35 0.70
C PRO A 99 4.81 -3.73 -0.79
N GLY A 100 5.72 -3.24 -1.65
CA GLY A 100 5.61 -3.41 -3.11
C GLY A 100 5.67 -4.87 -3.56
N ALA A 101 6.57 -5.67 -3.01
CA ALA A 101 6.76 -7.06 -3.40
C ALA A 101 5.50 -7.92 -3.19
N SER A 102 4.84 -7.78 -2.05
CA SER A 102 3.65 -8.59 -1.71
C SER A 102 2.39 -8.17 -2.47
N VAL A 103 2.27 -6.90 -2.89
CA VAL A 103 1.11 -6.40 -3.63
C VAL A 103 1.31 -6.39 -5.15
N ALA A 104 2.53 -6.65 -5.64
CA ALA A 104 2.85 -6.58 -7.06
C ALA A 104 1.95 -7.50 -7.93
N PRO A 105 1.73 -8.78 -7.59
CA PRO A 105 0.88 -9.64 -8.41
C PRO A 105 -0.54 -9.10 -8.58
N SER A 106 -1.19 -8.73 -7.47
CA SER A 106 -2.56 -8.19 -7.50
C SER A 106 -2.65 -6.84 -8.23
N ALA A 107 -1.64 -5.97 -8.05
CA ALA A 107 -1.56 -4.70 -8.75
C ALA A 107 -1.40 -4.89 -10.26
N MET A 108 -0.57 -5.84 -10.70
CA MET A 108 -0.37 -6.11 -12.13
C MET A 108 -1.62 -6.76 -12.77
N ILE A 109 -2.30 -7.65 -12.08
CA ILE A 109 -3.58 -8.20 -12.54
C ILE A 109 -4.61 -7.08 -12.74
N SER A 110 -4.77 -6.19 -11.74
CA SER A 110 -5.66 -5.03 -11.86
C SER A 110 -5.27 -4.07 -12.98
N LEU A 111 -3.97 -3.94 -13.26
CA LEU A 111 -3.48 -3.14 -14.38
C LEU A 111 -3.86 -3.75 -15.73
N LEU A 112 -3.67 -5.05 -15.90
CA LEU A 112 -4.04 -5.77 -17.13
C LEU A 112 -5.54 -5.62 -17.39
N GLU A 113 -6.38 -5.83 -16.40
CA GLU A 113 -7.83 -5.66 -16.52
C GLU A 113 -8.23 -4.26 -16.98
N ARG A 114 -7.61 -3.22 -16.39
CA ARG A 114 -7.94 -1.82 -16.70
C ARG A 114 -7.40 -1.32 -18.03
N CYS A 115 -6.20 -1.75 -18.40
CA CYS A 115 -5.52 -1.26 -19.60
C CYS A 115 -5.86 -2.07 -20.86
N PHE A 116 -6.33 -3.31 -20.71
CA PHE A 116 -6.61 -4.23 -21.80
C PHE A 116 -8.01 -4.88 -21.68
N PRO A 117 -9.08 -4.07 -21.62
CA PRO A 117 -10.43 -4.60 -21.35
C PRO A 117 -10.93 -5.56 -22.44
N GLU A 118 -10.46 -5.41 -23.69
CA GLU A 118 -10.86 -6.30 -24.80
C GLU A 118 -10.20 -7.68 -24.70
N GLN A 119 -8.96 -7.75 -24.23
CA GLN A 119 -8.19 -8.99 -24.08
C GLN A 119 -8.47 -9.68 -22.74
N TRP A 120 -8.94 -8.91 -21.75
CA TRP A 120 -9.09 -9.38 -20.39
C TRP A 120 -9.95 -10.66 -20.24
N PRO A 121 -11.09 -10.84 -20.93
CA PRO A 121 -11.88 -12.07 -20.80
C PRO A 121 -11.08 -13.34 -21.11
N THR A 122 -10.23 -13.30 -22.15
CA THR A 122 -9.37 -14.44 -22.51
C THR A 122 -8.22 -14.63 -21.51
N TRP A 123 -7.64 -13.52 -21.01
CA TRP A 123 -6.51 -13.60 -20.08
C TRP A 123 -6.93 -14.01 -18.67
N SER A 124 -8.13 -13.64 -18.23
CA SER A 124 -8.64 -13.98 -16.90
C SER A 124 -8.77 -15.49 -16.67
N GLU A 125 -9.08 -16.27 -17.71
CA GLU A 125 -9.08 -17.74 -17.66
C GLU A 125 -7.68 -18.27 -17.33
N LYS A 126 -6.65 -17.79 -18.05
CA LYS A 126 -5.25 -18.16 -17.78
C LYS A 126 -4.77 -17.70 -16.40
N ILE A 127 -5.22 -16.54 -15.94
CA ILE A 127 -4.88 -16.06 -14.59
C ILE A 127 -5.46 -17.01 -13.53
N THR A 128 -6.66 -17.51 -13.72
CA THR A 128 -7.29 -18.50 -12.82
C THR A 128 -6.50 -19.81 -12.76
N ASP A 129 -5.98 -20.28 -13.90
CA ASP A 129 -5.13 -21.47 -13.96
C ASP A 129 -3.78 -21.26 -13.24
N LEU A 130 -3.18 -20.09 -13.42
CA LEU A 130 -1.89 -19.75 -12.82
C LEU A 130 -1.99 -19.41 -11.31
N VAL A 131 -3.12 -18.87 -10.87
CA VAL A 131 -3.38 -18.43 -9.52
C VAL A 131 -4.72 -19.04 -9.05
N PRO A 132 -4.74 -20.28 -8.54
CA PRO A 132 -5.96 -20.99 -8.18
C PRO A 132 -6.85 -20.26 -7.15
N SER A 133 -6.27 -19.34 -6.37
CA SER A 133 -6.99 -18.47 -5.44
C SER A 133 -7.56 -17.20 -6.08
N TYR A 134 -7.32 -16.94 -7.36
CA TYR A 134 -7.80 -15.73 -8.00
C TYR A 134 -9.32 -15.64 -7.97
N GLY A 135 -9.85 -14.47 -7.60
CA GLY A 135 -11.29 -14.23 -7.46
C GLY A 135 -11.95 -14.92 -6.26
N GLN A 136 -11.17 -15.56 -5.38
CA GLN A 136 -11.69 -16.26 -4.21
C GLN A 136 -11.24 -15.58 -2.91
N THR A 137 -12.16 -15.50 -1.93
CA THR A 137 -11.85 -15.01 -0.58
C THR A 137 -11.32 -16.17 0.25
N LEU A 138 -10.01 -16.21 0.46
CA LEU A 138 -9.36 -17.31 1.18
C LEU A 138 -9.79 -17.42 2.65
N ASN A 139 -10.21 -16.32 3.29
CA ASN A 139 -10.73 -16.32 4.65
C ASN A 139 -11.99 -17.22 4.79
N ASP A 140 -12.76 -17.34 3.73
CA ASP A 140 -13.98 -18.15 3.70
C ASP A 140 -13.71 -19.60 3.25
N LYS A 141 -12.48 -19.89 2.85
CA LYS A 141 -12.04 -21.18 2.28
C LYS A 141 -10.73 -21.67 2.88
N PRO A 142 -10.73 -22.08 4.17
CA PRO A 142 -9.51 -22.43 4.89
C PRO A 142 -8.75 -23.61 4.24
N GLU A 143 -9.45 -24.59 3.69
CA GLU A 143 -8.82 -25.74 3.01
C GLU A 143 -8.07 -25.30 1.74
N LEU A 144 -8.67 -24.41 0.93
CA LEU A 144 -8.00 -23.84 -0.24
C LEU A 144 -6.81 -22.98 0.18
N ALA A 145 -6.95 -22.19 1.24
CA ALA A 145 -5.84 -21.39 1.79
C ALA A 145 -4.66 -22.26 2.18
N LYS A 146 -4.91 -23.35 2.93
CA LYS A 146 -3.90 -24.31 3.36
C LYS A 146 -3.25 -25.02 2.17
N GLN A 147 -4.04 -25.43 1.18
CA GLN A 147 -3.53 -26.04 -0.05
C GLN A 147 -2.58 -25.10 -0.78
N VAL A 148 -3.02 -23.85 -1.07
CA VAL A 148 -2.21 -22.85 -1.79
C VAL A 148 -0.92 -22.52 -1.04
N GLN A 149 -0.97 -22.40 0.29
CA GLN A 149 0.21 -22.17 1.11
C GLN A 149 1.20 -23.35 1.03
N ASN A 150 0.72 -24.57 1.13
CA ASN A 150 1.58 -25.76 1.07
C ASN A 150 2.19 -25.97 -0.31
N ASP A 151 1.41 -25.78 -1.38
CA ASP A 151 1.91 -25.87 -2.75
C ASP A 151 2.99 -24.79 -3.02
N THR A 152 2.76 -23.58 -2.54
CA THR A 152 3.75 -22.48 -2.63
C THR A 152 5.00 -22.80 -1.80
N ALA A 153 4.83 -23.27 -0.58
CA ALA A 153 5.95 -23.66 0.29
C ALA A 153 6.82 -24.74 -0.35
N LYS A 154 6.18 -25.74 -0.97
CA LYS A 154 6.88 -26.82 -1.69
C LYS A 154 7.70 -26.29 -2.86
N VAL A 155 7.13 -25.37 -3.66
CA VAL A 155 7.84 -24.76 -4.81
C VAL A 155 9.02 -23.92 -4.34
N LEU A 156 8.86 -23.18 -3.23
CA LEU A 156 9.89 -22.31 -2.68
C LEU A 156 10.92 -23.06 -1.80
N GLY A 157 10.73 -24.34 -1.52
CA GLY A 157 11.62 -25.12 -0.66
C GLY A 157 11.61 -24.68 0.81
N ILE A 158 10.50 -24.12 1.29
CA ILE A 158 10.30 -23.72 2.69
C ILE A 158 9.39 -24.71 3.43
N ALA A 159 9.41 -24.69 4.77
CA ALA A 159 8.59 -25.60 5.55
C ALA A 159 7.09 -25.39 5.28
N PRO A 160 6.28 -26.47 5.14
CA PRO A 160 4.83 -26.36 5.01
C PRO A 160 4.20 -25.69 6.23
N VAL A 161 3.06 -25.06 6.03
CA VAL A 161 2.25 -24.51 7.13
C VAL A 161 1.55 -25.65 7.85
N ALA A 162 1.72 -25.71 9.17
CA ALA A 162 1.14 -26.72 10.05
C ALA A 162 -0.41 -26.62 10.13
#